data_46aa6c9583a75b8ee53279f91c680cf9
#
_entry.id   46aa6c9583a75b8ee53279f91c680cf9
#
_cell.length_a   1.000
_cell.length_b   1.000
_cell.length_c   1.000
_cell.angle_alpha   90.00
_cell.angle_beta   90.00
_cell.angle_gamma   90.00
#
_symmetry.space_group_name_H-M   'P 1'
#
loop_
_entity.id
_entity.type
_entity.pdbx_description
1 polymer ?
#
loop_
_entity_poly.entity_id
_entity_poly.type
_entity_poly.pdbx_seq_one_letter_code
_entity_poly.pdbx_strand_id
1 'polypeptide(L)'
;IVYYQLGFMLNKNLGFDNEQQLVIDFNWDGQVLDNIETVKNELKSLPEVTSVAGSRTVPGSHFPAAGTEIESFEGSMEHFEPFLYEIDFDFIPHYEIEVVAGRPYSREFVSDSLSAMIVNEAAVKSFGYSDPADIIGKKFQQWGREGTIVGVVKDFNYMSLHEKVAP
;
A
#
# COMPACT_ATOMS: atom_id res chain seq x y z
N ILE A 1 -10.27 -33.14 -5.07
CA ILE A 1 -10.74 -31.73 -5.06
C ILE A 1 -9.86 -30.90 -4.11
N VAL A 2 -9.68 -31.30 -2.85
CA VAL A 2 -8.88 -30.55 -1.86
C VAL A 2 -7.43 -30.29 -2.31
N TYR A 3 -6.73 -31.27 -2.86
CA TYR A 3 -5.36 -31.10 -3.36
C TYR A 3 -5.24 -30.08 -4.50
N TYR A 4 -6.22 -30.00 -5.40
CA TYR A 4 -6.23 -29.01 -6.48
C TYR A 4 -6.47 -27.59 -5.94
N GLN A 5 -7.33 -27.45 -4.93
CA GLN A 5 -7.58 -26.16 -4.28
C GLN A 5 -6.35 -25.67 -3.51
N LEU A 6 -5.68 -26.56 -2.77
CA LEU A 6 -4.45 -26.24 -2.05
C LEU A 6 -3.33 -25.83 -3.02
N GLY A 7 -3.14 -26.60 -4.12
CA GLY A 7 -2.16 -26.25 -5.15
C GLY A 7 -2.46 -24.93 -5.85
N PHE A 8 -3.73 -24.62 -6.09
CA PHE A 8 -4.13 -23.33 -6.64
C PHE A 8 -3.80 -22.16 -5.68
N MET A 9 -4.09 -22.32 -4.39
CA MET A 9 -3.81 -21.30 -3.37
C MET A 9 -2.31 -21.05 -3.18
N LEU A 10 -1.50 -22.10 -3.21
CA LEU A 10 -0.04 -22.02 -3.02
C LEU A 10 0.69 -21.44 -4.24
N ASN A 11 0.13 -21.61 -5.46
CA ASN A 11 0.79 -21.18 -6.70
C ASN A 11 0.13 -19.94 -7.34
N LYS A 12 -0.88 -19.34 -6.70
CA LYS A 12 -1.51 -18.13 -7.23
C LYS A 12 -0.55 -16.96 -7.10
N ASN A 13 -0.31 -16.26 -8.21
CA ASN A 13 0.39 -14.98 -8.16
C ASN A 13 -0.44 -13.97 -7.36
N LEU A 14 0.08 -13.54 -6.23
CA LEU A 14 -0.58 -12.59 -5.32
C LEU A 14 -0.46 -11.14 -5.79
N GLY A 15 0.41 -10.88 -6.77
CA GLY A 15 0.72 -9.54 -7.25
C GLY A 15 1.81 -8.85 -6.41
N PHE A 16 2.46 -9.58 -5.51
CA PHE A 16 3.60 -9.14 -4.70
C PHE A 16 4.48 -10.33 -4.32
N ASP A 17 5.76 -10.06 -4.01
CA ASP A 17 6.68 -11.08 -3.50
C ASP A 17 6.39 -11.38 -2.02
N ASN A 18 6.14 -12.63 -1.71
CA ASN A 18 5.89 -13.14 -0.35
C ASN A 18 6.86 -14.24 0.07
N GLU A 19 7.90 -14.49 -0.72
CA GLU A 19 8.88 -15.53 -0.39
C GLU A 19 9.86 -15.04 0.68
N GLN A 20 10.23 -15.94 1.59
CA GLN A 20 11.24 -15.69 2.64
C GLN A 20 10.98 -14.45 3.51
N GLN A 21 9.71 -14.11 3.73
CA GLN A 21 9.30 -12.97 4.55
C GLN A 21 9.28 -13.33 6.04
N LEU A 22 9.87 -12.47 6.88
CA LEU A 22 9.76 -12.52 8.33
C LEU A 22 8.96 -11.30 8.81
N VAL A 23 7.84 -11.54 9.48
CA VAL A 23 7.04 -10.48 10.09
C VAL A 23 7.41 -10.36 11.57
N ILE A 24 7.75 -9.15 12.00
CA ILE A 24 8.02 -8.82 13.40
C ILE A 24 6.94 -7.83 13.85
N ASP A 25 6.09 -8.26 14.79
CA ASP A 25 5.07 -7.41 15.38
C ASP A 25 5.61 -6.73 16.63
N PHE A 26 5.62 -5.41 16.65
CA PHE A 26 6.09 -4.60 17.78
C PHE A 26 4.98 -4.24 18.77
N ASN A 27 3.75 -4.73 18.59
CA ASN A 27 2.60 -4.46 19.48
C ASN A 27 2.43 -2.97 19.82
N TRP A 28 2.67 -2.09 18.86
CA TRP A 28 2.58 -0.63 19.01
C TRP A 28 3.52 -0.05 20.08
N ASP A 29 4.65 -0.69 20.33
CA ASP A 29 5.65 -0.15 21.24
C ASP A 29 6.15 1.21 20.76
N GLY A 30 5.84 2.28 21.53
CA GLY A 30 6.18 3.64 21.18
C GLY A 30 7.68 3.88 21.03
N GLN A 31 8.52 3.17 21.81
CA GLN A 31 9.98 3.32 21.71
C GLN A 31 10.50 2.77 20.38
N VAL A 32 9.90 1.68 19.89
CA VAL A 32 10.24 1.13 18.57
C VAL A 32 9.75 2.05 17.47
N LEU A 33 8.51 2.54 17.56
CA LEU A 33 7.94 3.43 16.56
C LEU A 33 8.71 4.75 16.44
N ASP A 34 9.11 5.34 17.55
CA ASP A 34 9.91 6.57 17.57
C ASP A 34 11.31 6.38 16.98
N ASN A 35 11.82 5.15 16.95
CA ASN A 35 13.15 4.80 16.46
C ASN A 35 13.11 3.84 15.26
N ILE A 36 12.00 3.77 14.54
CA ILE A 36 11.77 2.73 13.52
C ILE A 36 12.86 2.70 12.44
N GLU A 37 13.35 3.84 11.99
CA GLU A 37 14.44 3.88 11.00
C GLU A 37 15.76 3.31 11.55
N THR A 38 16.04 3.53 12.84
CA THR A 38 17.21 2.90 13.51
C THR A 38 17.05 1.39 13.56
N VAL A 39 15.88 0.90 13.97
CA VAL A 39 15.58 -0.54 14.02
C VAL A 39 15.72 -1.16 12.63
N LYS A 40 15.16 -0.51 11.59
CA LYS A 40 15.28 -0.97 10.20
C LYS A 40 16.73 -1.04 9.74
N ASN A 41 17.55 -0.06 10.07
CA ASN A 41 18.97 -0.05 9.72
C ASN A 41 19.76 -1.15 10.42
N GLU A 42 19.49 -1.40 11.68
CA GLU A 42 20.09 -2.52 12.42
C GLU A 42 19.70 -3.87 11.79
N LEU A 43 18.43 -4.07 11.45
CA LEU A 43 18.00 -5.28 10.77
C LEU A 43 18.66 -5.43 9.39
N LYS A 44 18.74 -4.35 8.59
CA LYS A 44 19.43 -4.34 7.29
C LYS A 44 20.93 -4.62 7.38
N SER A 45 21.54 -4.44 8.56
CA SER A 45 22.98 -4.76 8.78
C SER A 45 23.26 -6.24 8.85
N LEU A 46 22.24 -7.08 9.04
CA LEU A 46 22.37 -8.53 9.07
C LEU A 46 22.60 -9.07 7.66
N PRO A 47 23.61 -9.92 7.44
CA PRO A 47 23.98 -10.39 6.08
C PRO A 47 22.86 -11.14 5.35
N GLU A 48 21.94 -11.76 6.08
CA GLU A 48 20.83 -12.54 5.56
C GLU A 48 19.60 -11.69 5.22
N VAL A 49 19.59 -10.40 5.59
CA VAL A 49 18.46 -9.49 5.37
C VAL A 49 18.70 -8.63 4.12
N THR A 50 17.92 -8.86 3.08
CA THR A 50 18.03 -8.14 1.82
C THR A 50 17.31 -6.80 1.83
N SER A 51 16.13 -6.74 2.49
CA SER A 51 15.32 -5.53 2.61
C SER A 51 14.47 -5.54 3.87
N VAL A 52 14.05 -4.38 4.33
CA VAL A 52 13.16 -4.19 5.49
C VAL A 52 12.15 -3.12 5.16
N ALA A 53 10.87 -3.41 5.37
CA ALA A 53 9.78 -2.46 5.20
C ALA A 53 8.92 -2.39 6.45
N GLY A 54 8.25 -1.27 6.66
CA GLY A 54 7.30 -1.06 7.75
C GLY A 54 5.90 -0.85 7.24
N SER A 55 4.93 -1.45 7.90
CA SER A 55 3.50 -1.21 7.65
C SER A 55 2.69 -1.39 8.92
N ARG A 56 1.50 -0.78 8.96
CA ARG A 56 0.58 -0.98 10.08
C ARG A 56 0.01 -2.40 10.12
N THR A 57 -0.18 -2.99 8.95
CA THR A 57 -0.72 -4.33 8.75
C THR A 57 0.09 -5.05 7.67
N VAL A 58 0.00 -6.36 7.61
CA VAL A 58 0.63 -7.17 6.57
C VAL A 58 -0.41 -7.77 5.64
N PRO A 59 -0.07 -8.12 4.39
CA PRO A 59 -0.99 -8.81 3.50
C PRO A 59 -1.62 -10.04 4.17
N GLY A 60 -2.94 -10.20 4.01
CA GLY A 60 -3.72 -11.25 4.68
C GLY A 60 -4.34 -10.85 6.03
N SER A 61 -4.03 -9.67 6.55
CA SER A 61 -4.64 -9.13 7.78
C SER A 61 -5.91 -8.32 7.48
N HIS A 62 -6.56 -7.84 8.55
CA HIS A 62 -7.70 -6.94 8.42
C HIS A 62 -7.24 -5.50 8.18
N PHE A 63 -7.90 -4.82 7.26
CA PHE A 63 -7.67 -3.42 6.93
C PHE A 63 -8.91 -2.58 7.28
N PRO A 64 -8.74 -1.44 7.98
CA PRO A 64 -9.85 -0.52 8.19
C PRO A 64 -10.20 0.21 6.89
N ALA A 65 -11.47 0.53 6.71
CA ALA A 65 -11.90 1.52 5.74
C ALA A 65 -11.69 2.94 6.31
N ALA A 66 -11.42 3.90 5.44
CA ALA A 66 -11.20 5.28 5.82
C ALA A 66 -11.96 6.24 4.89
N GLY A 67 -12.85 7.04 5.48
CA GLY A 67 -13.52 8.11 4.76
C GLY A 67 -12.50 9.04 4.11
N THR A 68 -12.55 9.12 2.79
CA THR A 68 -11.58 9.85 1.95
C THR A 68 -12.35 10.64 0.90
N GLU A 69 -12.03 11.92 0.77
CA GLU A 69 -12.53 12.74 -0.33
C GLU A 69 -11.47 12.76 -1.43
N ILE A 70 -11.88 12.51 -2.66
CA ILE A 70 -11.01 12.48 -3.84
C ILE A 70 -11.56 13.46 -4.87
N GLU A 71 -10.69 14.24 -5.48
CA GLU A 71 -11.04 15.11 -6.60
C GLU A 71 -11.47 14.25 -7.79
N SER A 72 -12.70 14.44 -8.27
CA SER A 72 -13.24 13.74 -9.43
C SER A 72 -12.62 14.26 -10.73
N PHE A 73 -12.94 13.58 -11.84
CA PHE A 73 -12.51 14.04 -13.17
C PHE A 73 -13.01 15.44 -13.49
N GLU A 74 -14.21 15.80 -12.99
CA GLU A 74 -14.83 17.12 -13.19
C GLU A 74 -14.30 18.20 -12.22
N GLY A 75 -13.44 17.84 -11.25
CA GLY A 75 -12.81 18.75 -10.30
C GLY A 75 -13.58 18.96 -9.00
N SER A 76 -14.69 18.24 -8.78
CA SER A 76 -15.41 18.22 -7.50
C SER A 76 -14.77 17.23 -6.52
N MET A 77 -14.86 17.50 -5.22
CA MET A 77 -14.45 16.52 -4.18
C MET A 77 -15.62 15.57 -3.93
N GLU A 78 -15.35 14.27 -4.03
CA GLU A 78 -16.33 13.21 -3.85
C GLU A 78 -15.89 12.26 -2.74
N HIS A 79 -16.85 11.83 -1.92
CA HIS A 79 -16.61 10.97 -0.75
C HIS A 79 -16.58 9.49 -1.13
N PHE A 80 -15.53 8.79 -0.65
CA PHE A 80 -15.32 7.35 -0.80
C PHE A 80 -14.87 6.73 0.54
N GLU A 81 -15.00 5.43 0.67
CA GLU A 81 -14.52 4.67 1.83
C GLU A 81 -13.60 3.51 1.40
N PRO A 82 -12.44 3.82 0.82
CA PRO A 82 -11.47 2.79 0.46
C PRO A 82 -10.85 2.14 1.70
N PHE A 83 -10.27 0.95 1.52
CA PHE A 83 -9.43 0.35 2.55
C PHE A 83 -8.11 1.11 2.69
N LEU A 84 -7.70 1.34 3.92
CA LEU A 84 -6.47 2.05 4.23
C LEU A 84 -5.31 1.09 4.50
N TYR A 85 -4.22 1.30 3.76
CA TYR A 85 -2.97 0.60 3.96
C TYR A 85 -1.87 1.61 4.32
N GLU A 86 -1.53 1.71 5.61
CA GLU A 86 -0.45 2.59 6.06
C GLU A 86 0.88 1.88 5.89
N ILE A 87 1.73 2.42 5.03
CA ILE A 87 3.02 1.86 4.61
C ILE A 87 4.12 2.89 4.71
N ASP A 88 5.36 2.42 4.83
CA ASP A 88 6.54 3.27 4.72
C ASP A 88 7.07 3.36 3.28
N PHE A 89 8.16 4.10 3.10
CA PHE A 89 8.80 4.32 1.79
C PHE A 89 9.35 3.04 1.14
N ASP A 90 9.70 2.04 1.95
CA ASP A 90 10.36 0.83 1.49
C ASP A 90 9.35 -0.28 1.15
N PHE A 91 8.07 -0.13 1.51
CA PHE A 91 7.07 -1.19 1.37
C PHE A 91 6.84 -1.63 -0.08
N ILE A 92 6.57 -0.67 -0.98
CA ILE A 92 6.30 -0.98 -2.40
C ILE A 92 7.50 -1.67 -3.05
N PRO A 93 8.75 -1.17 -2.93
CA PRO A 93 9.91 -1.87 -3.47
C PRO A 93 10.23 -3.18 -2.74
N HIS A 94 9.97 -3.31 -1.42
CA HIS A 94 10.21 -4.53 -0.66
C HIS A 94 9.34 -5.70 -1.16
N TYR A 95 8.07 -5.45 -1.44
CA TYR A 95 7.13 -6.43 -1.96
C TYR A 95 7.09 -6.51 -3.49
N GLU A 96 7.97 -5.78 -4.18
CA GLU A 96 8.04 -5.72 -5.65
C GLU A 96 6.68 -5.39 -6.30
N ILE A 97 5.87 -4.54 -5.64
CA ILE A 97 4.57 -4.14 -6.15
C ILE A 97 4.76 -3.24 -7.37
N GLU A 98 4.17 -3.64 -8.50
CA GLU A 98 4.27 -2.92 -9.76
C GLU A 98 3.56 -1.55 -9.69
N VAL A 99 4.29 -0.48 -10.02
CA VAL A 99 3.73 0.87 -10.19
C VAL A 99 3.31 1.04 -11.64
N VAL A 100 2.02 1.23 -11.89
CA VAL A 100 1.44 1.32 -13.26
C VAL A 100 1.33 2.75 -13.75
N ALA A 101 1.27 3.74 -12.85
CA ALA A 101 1.32 5.16 -13.19
C ALA A 101 1.95 5.99 -12.05
N GLY A 102 2.56 7.13 -12.39
CA GLY A 102 3.21 7.98 -11.40
C GLY A 102 4.47 7.37 -10.82
N ARG A 103 4.63 7.42 -9.48
CA ARG A 103 5.82 6.95 -8.77
C ARG A 103 5.48 6.36 -7.38
N PRO A 104 6.36 5.53 -6.80
CA PRO A 104 6.27 5.15 -5.39
C PRO A 104 6.62 6.34 -4.49
N TYR A 105 6.41 6.19 -3.17
CA TYR A 105 6.93 7.15 -2.19
C TYR A 105 8.44 7.22 -2.25
N SER A 106 8.98 8.43 -2.03
CA SER A 106 10.43 8.65 -2.02
C SER A 106 10.83 9.60 -0.90
N ARG A 107 11.93 9.29 -0.22
CA ARG A 107 12.53 10.16 0.80
C ARG A 107 13.08 11.47 0.22
N GLU A 108 13.25 11.56 -1.10
CA GLU A 108 13.65 12.79 -1.80
C GLU A 108 12.54 13.84 -1.79
N PHE A 109 11.28 13.42 -1.64
CA PHE A 109 10.13 14.32 -1.57
C PHE A 109 9.62 14.39 -0.13
N VAL A 110 9.95 15.48 0.57
CA VAL A 110 9.55 15.71 1.97
C VAL A 110 8.03 15.64 2.16
N SER A 111 7.26 16.04 1.13
CA SER A 111 5.79 15.99 1.13
C SER A 111 5.22 14.57 1.18
N ASP A 112 5.97 13.55 0.78
CA ASP A 112 5.43 12.19 0.64
C ASP A 112 4.99 11.57 1.97
N SER A 113 5.62 11.97 3.07
CA SER A 113 5.23 11.50 4.41
C SER A 113 3.89 12.06 4.91
N LEU A 114 3.45 13.22 4.39
CA LEU A 114 2.28 13.93 4.90
C LEU A 114 1.19 14.16 3.85
N SER A 115 1.58 14.47 2.61
CA SER A 115 0.69 15.01 1.57
C SER A 115 0.68 14.17 0.29
N ALA A 116 1.13 12.93 0.34
CA ALA A 116 1.05 12.02 -0.79
C ALA A 116 0.17 10.81 -0.48
N MET A 117 -0.50 10.31 -1.52
CA MET A 117 -1.28 9.08 -1.49
C MET A 117 -0.94 8.23 -2.72
N ILE A 118 -0.88 6.93 -2.53
CA ILE A 118 -0.81 5.93 -3.60
C ILE A 118 -2.08 5.11 -3.54
N VAL A 119 -2.64 4.81 -4.69
CA VAL A 119 -3.88 4.01 -4.83
C VAL A 119 -3.63 2.80 -5.72
N ASN A 120 -4.51 1.80 -5.67
CA ASN A 120 -4.46 0.66 -6.59
C ASN A 120 -5.39 0.89 -7.80
N GLU A 121 -5.33 0.02 -8.81
CA GLU A 121 -6.17 0.11 -10.01
C GLU A 121 -7.67 -0.02 -9.69
N ALA A 122 -8.03 -0.81 -8.65
CA ALA A 122 -9.41 -0.93 -8.20
C ALA A 122 -9.95 0.40 -7.67
N ALA A 123 -9.13 1.15 -6.92
CA ALA A 123 -9.48 2.47 -6.42
C ALA A 123 -9.63 3.50 -7.57
N VAL A 124 -8.74 3.47 -8.56
CA VAL A 124 -8.85 4.33 -9.76
C VAL A 124 -10.23 4.18 -10.39
N LYS A 125 -10.67 2.94 -10.61
CA LYS A 125 -11.99 2.63 -11.19
C LYS A 125 -13.13 3.05 -10.27
N SER A 126 -13.00 2.81 -8.96
CA SER A 126 -14.00 3.18 -7.96
C SER A 126 -14.19 4.69 -7.87
N PHE A 127 -13.13 5.46 -8.06
CA PHE A 127 -13.15 6.93 -8.07
C PHE A 127 -13.57 7.53 -9.42
N GLY A 128 -14.03 6.69 -10.37
CA GLY A 128 -14.58 7.12 -11.64
C GLY A 128 -13.57 7.42 -12.73
N TYR A 129 -12.29 7.07 -12.54
CA TYR A 129 -11.25 7.24 -13.54
C TYR A 129 -11.11 5.98 -14.42
N SER A 130 -10.85 6.18 -15.71
CA SER A 130 -10.64 5.09 -16.68
C SER A 130 -9.18 4.76 -16.90
N ASP A 131 -8.31 5.78 -16.86
CA ASP A 131 -6.86 5.65 -17.04
C ASP A 131 -6.15 5.94 -15.71
N PRO A 132 -5.27 5.04 -15.22
CA PRO A 132 -4.46 5.29 -14.05
C PRO A 132 -3.62 6.58 -14.09
N ALA A 133 -3.26 7.06 -15.27
CA ALA A 133 -2.50 8.29 -15.41
C ALA A 133 -3.33 9.55 -15.07
N ASP A 134 -4.64 9.52 -15.30
CA ASP A 134 -5.51 10.67 -15.10
C ASP A 134 -5.72 11.07 -13.64
N ILE A 135 -5.52 10.13 -12.70
CA ILE A 135 -5.67 10.39 -11.27
C ILE A 135 -4.40 10.98 -10.64
N ILE A 136 -3.26 10.90 -11.32
CA ILE A 136 -2.00 11.45 -10.81
C ILE A 136 -2.11 12.97 -10.67
N GLY A 137 -1.75 13.48 -9.49
CA GLY A 137 -1.84 14.90 -9.14
C GLY A 137 -3.21 15.34 -8.66
N LYS A 138 -4.24 14.48 -8.70
CA LYS A 138 -5.56 14.78 -8.13
C LYS A 138 -5.49 14.89 -6.62
N LYS A 139 -6.32 15.77 -6.06
CA LYS A 139 -6.33 16.06 -4.62
C LYS A 139 -7.07 14.98 -3.83
N PHE A 140 -6.62 14.79 -2.61
CA PHE A 140 -7.34 14.02 -1.61
C PHE A 140 -7.43 14.77 -0.28
N GLN A 141 -8.46 14.44 0.51
CA GLN A 141 -8.57 14.83 1.92
C GLN A 141 -8.95 13.60 2.75
N GLN A 142 -8.21 13.36 3.82
CA GLN A 142 -8.43 12.20 4.70
C GLN A 142 -7.95 12.52 6.11
N TRP A 143 -8.85 12.49 7.10
CA TRP A 143 -8.55 12.74 8.51
C TRP A 143 -7.77 14.03 8.79
N GLY A 144 -8.08 15.10 8.07
CA GLY A 144 -7.39 16.39 8.19
C GLY A 144 -6.05 16.45 7.44
N ARG A 145 -5.63 15.39 6.75
CA ARG A 145 -4.53 15.40 5.79
C ARG A 145 -5.07 15.82 4.43
N GLU A 146 -4.33 16.67 3.77
CA GLU A 146 -4.58 17.10 2.39
C GLU A 146 -3.34 16.86 1.55
N GLY A 147 -3.53 16.47 0.31
CA GLY A 147 -2.41 16.23 -0.58
C GLY A 147 -2.83 15.79 -1.98
N THR A 148 -1.94 15.10 -2.66
CA THR A 148 -2.17 14.62 -4.03
C THR A 148 -1.85 13.15 -4.18
N ILE A 149 -2.53 12.50 -5.12
CA ILE A 149 -2.22 11.14 -5.54
C ILE A 149 -0.95 11.19 -6.39
N VAL A 150 0.10 10.48 -5.96
CA VAL A 150 1.42 10.50 -6.60
C VAL A 150 1.73 9.24 -7.39
N GLY A 151 0.99 8.16 -7.14
CA GLY A 151 1.21 6.88 -7.81
C GLY A 151 -0.02 6.00 -7.82
N VAL A 152 -0.05 5.13 -8.80
CA VAL A 152 -1.02 4.03 -8.90
C VAL A 152 -0.23 2.73 -8.96
N VAL A 153 -0.57 1.79 -8.10
CA VAL A 153 -0.02 0.44 -8.11
C VAL A 153 -0.99 -0.54 -8.74
N LYS A 154 -0.45 -1.59 -9.30
CA LYS A 154 -1.25 -2.72 -9.80
C LYS A 154 -2.05 -3.34 -8.66
N ASP A 155 -3.20 -3.88 -8.99
CA ASP A 155 -4.00 -4.64 -8.03
C ASP A 155 -3.22 -5.85 -7.50
N PHE A 156 -3.11 -5.97 -6.19
CA PHE A 156 -2.49 -7.11 -5.53
C PHE A 156 -3.41 -7.68 -4.44
N ASN A 157 -3.24 -8.96 -4.12
CA ASN A 157 -4.14 -9.65 -3.19
C ASN A 157 -3.70 -9.41 -1.73
N TYR A 158 -4.00 -8.24 -1.19
CA TYR A 158 -3.70 -7.89 0.20
C TYR A 158 -4.71 -8.45 1.22
N MET A 159 -5.86 -8.95 0.74
CA MET A 159 -6.89 -9.62 1.54
C MET A 159 -7.03 -11.09 1.17
N SER A 160 -8.11 -11.73 1.63
CA SER A 160 -8.40 -13.13 1.29
C SER A 160 -8.51 -13.34 -0.22
N LEU A 161 -7.94 -14.44 -0.73
CA LEU A 161 -8.03 -14.84 -2.13
C LEU A 161 -9.47 -15.14 -2.62
N HIS A 162 -10.44 -15.21 -1.71
CA HIS A 162 -11.86 -15.39 -2.03
C HIS A 162 -12.56 -14.08 -2.36
N GLU A 163 -11.92 -12.96 -2.07
CA GLU A 163 -12.46 -11.63 -2.31
C GLU A 163 -11.81 -11.01 -3.55
N LYS A 164 -12.56 -10.14 -4.23
CA LYS A 164 -11.95 -9.30 -5.27
C LYS A 164 -11.09 -8.26 -4.60
N VAL A 165 -9.99 -7.88 -5.29
CA VAL A 165 -9.18 -6.77 -4.83
C VAL A 165 -10.06 -5.52 -4.74
N ALA A 166 -10.10 -4.92 -3.55
CA ALA A 166 -10.91 -3.74 -3.27
C ALA A 166 -10.09 -2.44 -3.43
N PRO A 167 -10.79 -1.30 -3.52
CA PRO A 167 -10.16 0.03 -3.46
C PRO A 167 -9.35 0.24 -2.21
#